data_102f60678f6faa3cd4c0cb65f567462b
#
_entry.id   102f60678f6faa3cd4c0cb65f567462b
#
_cell.length_a   1.000
_cell.length_b   1.000
_cell.length_c   1.000
_cell.angle_alpha   90.00
_cell.angle_beta   90.00
_cell.angle_gamma   90.00
#
_symmetry.space_group_name_H-M   'P 1'
#
loop_
_entity.id
_entity.type
_entity.pdbx_description
1 polymer ?
#
loop_
_entity_poly.entity_id
_entity_poly.type
_entity_poly.pdbx_seq_one_letter_code
_entity_poly.pdbx_strand_id
1 'polypeptide(L)'
;VNTTLVRRGVTQALVALLFVSASGRADDPTRLPPVLHARNATGIGATFSSAGSIDLANPFFQSLGGNGRACVSCHQPSAGWTITPENVRERFEATGGTDPIFRTNDGSVSPDADVSSVEARLAAYAMLLDKGLIRVG
;
A
#
# COMPACT_ATOMS: atom_id res chain seq x y z
N VAL A 1 60.92 -64.02 6.31
CA VAL A 1 60.57 -62.60 6.50
C VAL A 1 59.10 -62.47 6.19
N ASN A 2 58.26 -62.44 7.27
CA ASN A 2 56.81 -62.32 7.17
C ASN A 2 56.42 -60.81 7.24
N THR A 3 55.83 -60.30 6.19
CA THR A 3 55.28 -58.93 6.17
C THR A 3 53.76 -59.00 6.37
N THR A 4 53.31 -58.62 7.55
CA THR A 4 51.90 -58.58 7.92
C THR A 4 51.32 -57.26 7.44
N LEU A 5 50.37 -57.26 6.46
CA LEU A 5 49.62 -56.13 5.96
C LEU A 5 48.48 -55.84 6.94
N VAL A 6 48.56 -54.66 7.62
CA VAL A 6 47.49 -54.13 8.46
C VAL A 6 46.48 -53.34 7.54
N ARG A 7 45.32 -53.96 7.33
CA ARG A 7 44.17 -53.26 6.69
C ARG A 7 43.58 -52.27 7.68
N ARG A 8 43.73 -50.95 7.41
CA ARG A 8 43.00 -49.89 8.09
C ARG A 8 41.61 -49.79 7.44
N GLY A 9 40.58 -50.18 8.19
CA GLY A 9 39.19 -49.94 7.82
C GLY A 9 38.83 -48.45 7.99
N VAL A 10 38.50 -47.80 6.91
CA VAL A 10 37.96 -46.44 6.92
C VAL A 10 36.45 -46.55 7.12
N THR A 11 35.99 -46.24 8.33
CA THR A 11 34.57 -46.15 8.64
C THR A 11 34.06 -44.80 8.09
N GLN A 12 33.39 -44.81 6.95
CA GLN A 12 32.70 -43.64 6.43
C GLN A 12 31.43 -43.41 7.25
N ALA A 13 31.44 -42.38 8.09
CA ALA A 13 30.24 -41.87 8.74
C ALA A 13 29.42 -41.09 7.73
N LEU A 14 28.25 -41.62 7.34
CA LEU A 14 27.26 -40.92 6.53
C LEU A 14 26.62 -39.84 7.41
N VAL A 15 27.01 -38.58 7.21
CA VAL A 15 26.31 -37.45 7.78
C VAL A 15 25.07 -37.16 6.89
N ALA A 16 23.92 -37.63 7.34
CA ALA A 16 22.64 -37.26 6.71
C ALA A 16 22.36 -35.79 6.99
N LEU A 17 22.58 -34.91 6.01
CA LEU A 17 22.10 -33.51 6.04
C LEU A 17 20.58 -33.55 5.91
N LEU A 18 19.88 -33.31 7.01
CA LEU A 18 18.45 -33.01 7.00
C LEU A 18 18.27 -31.60 6.44
N PHE A 19 17.94 -31.47 5.17
CA PHE A 19 17.43 -30.25 4.60
C PHE A 19 16.03 -30.03 5.17
N VAL A 20 15.91 -29.21 6.20
CA VAL A 20 14.64 -28.64 6.61
C VAL A 20 14.26 -27.63 5.52
N SER A 21 13.44 -28.05 4.57
CA SER A 21 12.81 -27.16 3.62
C SER A 21 11.86 -26.24 4.41
N ALA A 22 12.33 -25.05 4.77
CA ALA A 22 11.47 -23.98 5.20
C ALA A 22 10.58 -23.62 4.00
N SER A 23 9.37 -24.18 3.97
CA SER A 23 8.33 -23.76 3.04
C SER A 23 7.92 -22.34 3.45
N GLY A 24 8.71 -21.35 3.00
CA GLY A 24 8.28 -19.96 3.03
C GLY A 24 6.99 -19.89 2.25
N ARG A 25 5.88 -19.55 2.92
CA ARG A 25 4.68 -19.13 2.22
C ARG A 25 5.11 -17.96 1.36
N ALA A 26 4.99 -18.09 0.05
CA ALA A 26 5.06 -16.95 -0.84
C ALA A 26 3.99 -15.97 -0.36
N ASP A 27 4.40 -14.75 -0.01
CA ASP A 27 3.47 -13.71 0.39
C ASP A 27 2.49 -13.53 -0.78
N ASP A 28 1.21 -13.75 -0.52
CA ASP A 28 0.15 -13.54 -1.50
C ASP A 28 0.06 -12.02 -1.77
N PRO A 29 0.39 -11.54 -2.98
CA PRO A 29 0.41 -10.11 -3.30
C PRO A 29 -0.98 -9.47 -3.23
N THR A 30 -2.04 -10.27 -3.13
CA THR A 30 -3.42 -9.79 -3.00
C THR A 30 -3.84 -9.61 -1.54
N ARG A 31 -2.95 -9.86 -0.57
CA ARG A 31 -3.26 -9.80 0.85
C ARG A 31 -2.18 -9.07 1.64
N LEU A 32 -2.62 -8.24 2.57
CA LEU A 32 -1.74 -7.65 3.58
C LEU A 32 -1.88 -8.40 4.91
N PRO A 33 -0.89 -8.28 5.82
CA PRO A 33 -0.96 -8.84 7.17
C PRO A 33 -2.24 -8.41 7.91
N PRO A 34 -2.68 -9.17 8.92
CA PRO A 34 -3.86 -8.80 9.71
C PRO A 34 -3.69 -7.50 10.50
N VAL A 35 -2.46 -7.09 10.73
CA VAL A 35 -2.13 -5.80 11.36
C VAL A 35 -1.35 -4.95 10.38
N LEU A 36 -1.93 -3.82 10.00
CA LEU A 36 -1.28 -2.82 9.15
C LEU A 36 -0.89 -1.60 10.01
N HIS A 37 0.40 -1.38 10.14
CA HIS A 37 0.93 -0.20 10.80
C HIS A 37 1.11 0.95 9.81
N ALA A 38 0.67 2.15 10.18
CA ALA A 38 0.82 3.35 9.37
C ALA A 38 1.40 4.49 10.21
N ARG A 39 2.50 5.07 9.74
CA ARG A 39 3.13 6.25 10.37
C ARG A 39 2.45 7.52 9.88
N ASN A 40 2.34 8.48 10.81
CA ASN A 40 1.91 9.84 10.51
C ASN A 40 2.64 10.84 11.44
N ALA A 41 2.33 12.12 11.31
CA ALA A 41 2.96 13.17 12.10
C ALA A 41 2.74 13.03 13.62
N THR A 42 1.71 12.31 14.05
CA THR A 42 1.36 12.12 15.47
C THR A 42 1.83 10.80 16.06
N GLY A 43 2.41 9.90 15.23
CA GLY A 43 2.92 8.61 15.70
C GLY A 43 2.66 7.46 14.75
N ILE A 44 2.21 6.33 15.28
CA ILE A 44 1.90 5.11 14.54
C ILE A 44 0.47 4.70 14.84
N GLY A 45 -0.37 4.68 13.80
CA GLY A 45 -1.67 4.04 13.83
C GLY A 45 -1.57 2.56 13.46
N ALA A 46 -2.53 1.74 13.88
CA ALA A 46 -2.64 0.36 13.46
C ALA A 46 -4.07 0.01 13.05
N THR A 47 -4.21 -0.73 11.97
CA THR A 47 -5.47 -1.33 11.54
C THR A 47 -5.40 -2.83 11.81
N PHE A 48 -6.42 -3.38 12.43
CA PHE A 48 -6.53 -4.81 12.69
C PHE A 48 -7.67 -5.43 11.88
N SER A 49 -7.38 -6.53 11.18
CA SER A 49 -8.37 -7.35 10.48
C SER A 49 -8.65 -8.63 11.25
N SER A 50 -9.86 -8.80 11.75
CA SER A 50 -10.31 -10.03 12.41
C SER A 50 -10.42 -11.23 11.44
N ALA A 51 -10.39 -10.99 10.14
CA ALA A 51 -10.40 -12.03 9.11
C ALA A 51 -9.02 -12.69 8.89
N GLY A 52 -7.99 -12.33 9.68
CA GLY A 52 -6.65 -12.89 9.58
C GLY A 52 -5.77 -12.32 8.46
N SER A 53 -6.31 -11.46 7.60
CA SER A 53 -5.59 -10.71 6.57
C SER A 53 -6.46 -9.56 6.06
N ILE A 54 -5.84 -8.57 5.41
CA ILE A 54 -6.55 -7.52 4.67
C ILE A 54 -6.55 -7.94 3.20
N ASP A 55 -7.72 -8.19 2.65
CA ASP A 55 -7.91 -8.63 1.26
C ASP A 55 -7.93 -7.43 0.31
N LEU A 56 -6.90 -7.30 -0.53
CA LEU A 56 -6.79 -6.23 -1.52
C LEU A 56 -7.73 -6.43 -2.71
N ALA A 57 -8.34 -7.61 -2.90
CA ALA A 57 -9.41 -7.82 -3.88
C ALA A 57 -10.76 -7.25 -3.41
N ASN A 58 -10.87 -6.82 -2.14
CA ASN A 58 -12.08 -6.16 -1.65
C ASN A 58 -12.37 -4.89 -2.48
N PRO A 59 -13.63 -4.61 -2.83
CA PRO A 59 -14.05 -3.42 -3.58
C PRO A 59 -13.50 -2.08 -3.06
N PHE A 60 -13.21 -1.97 -1.77
CA PHE A 60 -12.59 -0.79 -1.18
C PHE A 60 -11.24 -0.42 -1.83
N PHE A 61 -10.47 -1.43 -2.25
CA PHE A 61 -9.15 -1.26 -2.86
C PHE A 61 -9.19 -1.24 -4.39
N GLN A 62 -10.35 -1.52 -4.99
CA GLN A 62 -10.50 -1.69 -6.43
C GLN A 62 -11.13 -0.46 -7.09
N SER A 63 -10.59 -0.05 -8.23
CA SER A 63 -11.24 0.95 -9.09
C SER A 63 -12.42 0.29 -9.81
N LEU A 64 -13.64 0.54 -9.32
CA LEU A 64 -14.86 -0.05 -9.85
C LEU A 64 -15.45 0.76 -11.02
N GLY A 65 -14.89 1.93 -11.30
CA GLY A 65 -15.35 2.83 -12.37
C GLY A 65 -14.23 3.19 -13.36
N GLY A 66 -14.59 3.94 -14.40
CA GLY A 66 -13.66 4.40 -15.43
C GLY A 66 -12.74 5.56 -15.03
N ASN A 67 -12.84 6.06 -13.80
CA ASN A 67 -12.11 7.25 -13.34
C ASN A 67 -10.78 6.96 -12.62
N GLY A 68 -10.39 5.68 -12.46
CA GLY A 68 -9.16 5.27 -11.81
C GLY A 68 -9.14 5.44 -10.29
N ARG A 69 -10.31 5.71 -9.64
CA ARG A 69 -10.44 5.91 -8.19
C ARG A 69 -10.99 4.66 -7.51
N ALA A 70 -10.43 4.36 -6.35
CA ALA A 70 -10.96 3.41 -5.38
C ALA A 70 -11.25 4.16 -4.07
N CYS A 71 -11.96 3.56 -3.14
CA CYS A 71 -12.17 4.17 -1.82
C CYS A 71 -10.83 4.49 -1.13
N VAL A 72 -9.85 3.58 -1.25
CA VAL A 72 -8.48 3.78 -0.74
C VAL A 72 -7.75 4.96 -1.39
N SER A 73 -8.21 5.49 -2.53
CA SER A 73 -7.60 6.68 -3.12
C SER A 73 -7.68 7.90 -2.19
N CYS A 74 -8.72 7.99 -1.38
CA CYS A 74 -8.93 9.05 -0.39
C CYS A 74 -8.73 8.52 1.04
N HIS A 75 -9.20 7.31 1.34
CA HIS A 75 -9.16 6.72 2.68
C HIS A 75 -7.81 6.08 2.94
N GLN A 76 -6.86 6.85 3.50
CA GLN A 76 -5.47 6.42 3.72
C GLN A 76 -5.25 5.88 5.13
N PRO A 77 -4.53 4.74 5.30
CA PRO A 77 -4.22 4.19 6.63
C PRO A 77 -3.47 5.18 7.53
N SER A 78 -2.56 5.96 6.97
CA SER A 78 -1.79 6.98 7.68
C SER A 78 -2.64 8.13 8.22
N ALA A 79 -3.81 8.35 7.63
CA ALA A 79 -4.78 9.36 8.06
C ALA A 79 -5.97 8.74 8.82
N GLY A 80 -5.81 7.53 9.38
CA GLY A 80 -6.91 6.84 10.09
C GLY A 80 -8.07 6.47 9.17
N TRP A 81 -7.77 6.06 7.95
CA TRP A 81 -8.73 5.76 6.87
C TRP A 81 -9.60 6.96 6.49
N THR A 82 -9.02 8.15 6.56
CA THR A 82 -9.58 9.39 6.01
C THR A 82 -8.53 10.06 5.11
N ILE A 83 -8.68 11.33 4.82
CA ILE A 83 -7.70 12.14 4.10
C ILE A 83 -7.42 13.41 4.89
N THR A 84 -6.20 13.92 4.83
CA THR A 84 -5.82 15.21 5.42
C THR A 84 -5.46 16.19 4.32
N PRO A 85 -5.65 17.51 4.56
CA PRO A 85 -5.19 18.55 3.63
C PRO A 85 -3.71 18.43 3.27
N GLU A 86 -2.87 18.01 4.22
CA GLU A 86 -1.45 17.77 4.01
C GLU A 86 -1.22 16.69 2.95
N ASN A 87 -1.84 15.51 3.09
CA ASN A 87 -1.73 14.44 2.10
C ASN A 87 -2.25 14.87 0.71
N VAL A 88 -3.29 15.69 0.67
CA VAL A 88 -3.81 16.22 -0.59
C VAL A 88 -2.81 17.16 -1.25
N ARG A 89 -2.19 18.06 -0.48
CA ARG A 89 -1.16 18.99 -0.99
C ARG A 89 0.06 18.25 -1.52
N GLU A 90 0.57 17.27 -0.78
CA GLU A 90 1.69 16.42 -1.25
C GLU A 90 1.39 15.77 -2.60
N ARG A 91 0.16 15.24 -2.77
CA ARG A 91 -0.28 14.65 -4.04
C ARG A 91 -0.41 15.68 -5.14
N PHE A 92 -0.88 16.89 -4.81
CA PHE A 92 -0.95 18.00 -5.78
C PHE A 92 0.45 18.41 -6.25
N GLU A 93 1.39 18.59 -5.33
CA GLU A 93 2.78 18.94 -5.64
C GLU A 93 3.45 17.86 -6.51
N ALA A 94 3.23 16.59 -6.20
CA ALA A 94 3.80 15.47 -6.96
C ALA A 94 3.23 15.35 -8.38
N THR A 95 1.99 15.79 -8.62
CA THR A 95 1.27 15.51 -9.88
C THR A 95 0.80 16.77 -10.64
N GLY A 96 0.99 17.95 -10.06
CA GLY A 96 0.42 19.20 -10.59
C GLY A 96 -1.11 19.16 -10.65
N GLY A 97 -1.76 18.42 -9.75
CA GLY A 97 -3.20 18.28 -9.68
C GLY A 97 -3.82 17.35 -10.74
N THR A 98 -3.05 16.36 -11.24
CA THR A 98 -3.55 15.34 -12.19
C THR A 98 -3.79 13.97 -11.55
N ASP A 99 -3.44 13.80 -10.27
CA ASP A 99 -3.77 12.58 -9.51
C ASP A 99 -5.29 12.31 -9.58
N PRO A 100 -5.71 11.03 -9.61
CA PRO A 100 -7.13 10.66 -9.68
C PRO A 100 -8.04 11.27 -8.60
N ILE A 101 -7.51 11.73 -7.47
CA ILE A 101 -8.29 12.43 -6.44
C ILE A 101 -8.83 13.78 -6.92
N PHE A 102 -8.10 14.42 -7.85
CA PHE A 102 -8.47 15.75 -8.38
C PHE A 102 -9.45 15.60 -9.54
N ARG A 103 -10.74 15.79 -9.25
CA ARG A 103 -11.85 15.72 -10.21
C ARG A 103 -12.77 16.91 -10.03
N THR A 104 -13.27 17.44 -11.13
CA THR A 104 -14.17 18.62 -11.09
C THR A 104 -15.55 18.29 -10.55
N ASN A 105 -16.01 17.04 -10.67
CA ASN A 105 -17.33 16.64 -10.19
C ASN A 105 -17.50 16.72 -8.67
N ASP A 106 -16.43 16.42 -7.90
CA ASP A 106 -16.49 16.35 -6.43
C ASP A 106 -15.34 17.06 -5.71
N GLY A 107 -14.13 17.05 -6.28
CA GLY A 107 -12.92 17.61 -5.66
C GLY A 107 -12.70 19.10 -5.87
N SER A 108 -13.44 19.74 -6.78
CA SER A 108 -13.29 21.15 -7.09
C SER A 108 -14.38 22.02 -6.45
N VAL A 109 -14.14 23.33 -6.44
CA VAL A 109 -15.12 24.33 -5.96
C VAL A 109 -16.36 24.46 -6.87
N SER A 110 -16.24 24.00 -8.12
CA SER A 110 -17.34 23.98 -9.11
C SER A 110 -17.09 22.83 -10.11
N PRO A 111 -18.14 22.14 -10.61
CA PRO A 111 -17.98 21.13 -11.66
C PRO A 111 -17.44 21.73 -12.98
N ASP A 112 -17.69 23.03 -13.20
CA ASP A 112 -17.25 23.80 -14.38
C ASP A 112 -15.95 24.57 -14.14
N ALA A 113 -15.22 24.28 -13.06
CA ALA A 113 -13.96 24.95 -12.75
C ALA A 113 -12.91 24.67 -13.84
N ASP A 114 -12.19 25.73 -14.23
CA ASP A 114 -11.05 25.59 -15.13
C ASP A 114 -9.94 24.76 -14.49
N VAL A 115 -9.45 23.76 -15.21
CA VAL A 115 -8.36 22.87 -14.80
C VAL A 115 -7.28 22.76 -15.87
N SER A 116 -7.22 23.74 -16.78
CA SER A 116 -6.34 23.70 -17.95
C SER A 116 -4.85 23.92 -17.62
N SER A 117 -4.55 24.64 -16.53
CA SER A 117 -3.17 24.86 -16.06
C SER A 117 -3.00 24.40 -14.61
N VAL A 118 -1.76 24.37 -14.11
CA VAL A 118 -1.47 24.05 -12.69
C VAL A 118 -2.10 25.12 -11.79
N GLU A 119 -2.00 26.39 -12.16
CA GLU A 119 -2.56 27.53 -11.41
C GLU A 119 -4.09 27.45 -11.38
N ALA A 120 -4.72 27.12 -12.52
CA ALA A 120 -6.16 26.93 -12.60
C ALA A 120 -6.60 25.76 -11.72
N ARG A 121 -5.88 24.63 -11.74
CA ARG A 121 -6.14 23.48 -10.86
C ARG A 121 -5.97 23.81 -9.39
N LEU A 122 -4.96 24.60 -9.02
CA LEU A 122 -4.77 25.04 -7.64
C LEU A 122 -5.99 25.81 -7.13
N ALA A 123 -6.52 26.73 -7.93
CA ALA A 123 -7.74 27.46 -7.61
C ALA A 123 -8.99 26.56 -7.60
N ALA A 124 -9.12 25.70 -8.61
CA ALA A 124 -10.24 24.77 -8.73
C ALA A 124 -10.36 23.82 -7.53
N TYR A 125 -9.24 23.31 -7.03
CA TYR A 125 -9.20 22.32 -5.94
C TYR A 125 -8.94 22.92 -4.55
N ALA A 126 -9.09 24.24 -4.37
CA ALA A 126 -8.79 24.93 -3.12
C ALA A 126 -9.53 24.33 -1.91
N MET A 127 -10.80 23.94 -2.07
CA MET A 127 -11.59 23.33 -0.99
C MET A 127 -10.99 22.01 -0.51
N LEU A 128 -10.54 21.17 -1.44
CA LEU A 128 -9.90 19.90 -1.15
C LEU A 128 -8.50 20.11 -0.57
N LEU A 129 -7.72 21.04 -1.13
CA LEU A 129 -6.35 21.36 -0.71
C LEU A 129 -6.30 22.00 0.68
N ASP A 130 -7.24 22.89 1.00
CA ASP A 130 -7.20 23.65 2.24
C ASP A 130 -7.89 22.92 3.40
N LYS A 131 -8.94 22.17 3.11
CA LYS A 131 -9.85 21.62 4.13
C LYS A 131 -10.05 20.13 4.04
N GLY A 132 -9.52 19.43 3.01
CA GLY A 132 -9.77 18.02 2.79
C GLY A 132 -11.25 17.68 2.51
N LEU A 133 -12.01 18.63 1.98
CA LEU A 133 -13.44 18.47 1.71
C LEU A 133 -13.71 18.19 0.24
N ILE A 134 -14.70 17.34 0.00
CA ILE A 134 -15.29 17.10 -1.32
C ILE A 134 -16.74 17.54 -1.32
N ARG A 135 -17.26 17.86 -2.50
CA ARG A 135 -18.69 18.07 -2.70
C ARG A 135 -19.40 16.74 -2.83
N VAL A 136 -20.58 16.63 -2.24
CA VAL A 136 -21.50 15.52 -2.43
C VAL A 136 -22.73 16.10 -3.10
N GLY A 137 -23.03 15.65 -4.33
CA GLY A 137 -24.16 16.08 -5.13
C GLY A 137 -25.02 14.91 -5.54
#